data_3113b3f49dcebdb4921dcde2fc76dabd
#
_entry.id   3113b3f49dcebdb4921dcde2fc76dabd
#
_cell.length_a   1.000
_cell.length_b   1.000
_cell.length_c   1.000
_cell.angle_alpha   90.00
_cell.angle_beta   90.00
_cell.angle_gamma   90.00
#
_symmetry.space_group_name_H-M   'P 1'
#
loop_
_entity.id
_entity.type
_entity.pdbx_description
1 polymer ?
#
loop_
_entity_poly.entity_id
_entity_poly.type
_entity_poly.pdbx_seq_one_letter_code
_entity_poly.pdbx_strand_id
1 'polypeptide(L)'
;MIWTASDFISAVNGVAVGNHDQNAMISGLAIDSRQVKTGDAFIAITGEHHDGHDFIPSAMTKGATAILMSANTDLAELRLSDQVLYVQVDDPMKGLERLAVAARNRHQGTRIAITGSVGKTGTRMLVAQALAAYGKTHFSEGNLNNHIGAPLSLARMPKDAAFGVFEAGMNHAGELTALSQFIAPHIGIITQIADSHSGNFPNLEAIALTKAEIFDGLVNQEQRLAILNADDPFAPLLEQKARDAGAERVIRFGYSDIAEHQILSVRRQQDGLAIEANIRGEAHHFKLGMMAPHWAKAAIIALSVVDALGLPLEPAKAELAKARDLPGRGARSVIRLKKGPSEIKITVIDDSYNAGPASMVSALSSLSSDPQKGRRVAILGDMLELDRAADKHAALAETVEASGISHLITVGEMMQHLNSAISVPSLRCDHAANAKSAFPLVLSALEDGDLVLIKGSNGMRLSELVHNLSSAIPHTNGDSHAA
;
A
#
# COMPACT_ATOMS: atom_id res chain seq x y z
N MET A 1 -18.27 -15.40 0.10
CA MET A 1 -18.59 -15.83 1.47
C MET A 1 -17.36 -16.47 2.07
N ILE A 2 -17.02 -16.11 3.31
CA ILE A 2 -15.73 -16.49 3.91
C ILE A 2 -15.87 -17.38 5.15
N TRP A 3 -16.99 -17.28 5.89
CA TRP A 3 -17.25 -18.09 7.07
C TRP A 3 -18.69 -18.60 7.12
N THR A 4 -18.93 -19.78 7.69
CA THR A 4 -20.23 -20.15 8.25
C THR A 4 -20.33 -19.65 9.69
N ALA A 5 -21.53 -19.47 10.23
CA ALA A 5 -21.71 -19.09 11.64
C ALA A 5 -21.02 -20.11 12.58
N SER A 6 -21.17 -21.40 12.29
CA SER A 6 -20.54 -22.46 13.08
C SER A 6 -19.01 -22.39 13.07
N ASP A 7 -18.40 -22.22 11.87
CA ASP A 7 -16.95 -22.07 11.74
C ASP A 7 -16.43 -20.81 12.42
N PHE A 8 -17.19 -19.71 12.33
CA PHE A 8 -16.85 -18.44 12.96
C PHE A 8 -16.82 -18.57 14.49
N ILE A 9 -17.87 -19.11 15.10
CA ILE A 9 -17.98 -19.33 16.55
C ILE A 9 -16.83 -20.22 17.02
N SER A 10 -16.61 -21.34 16.32
CA SER A 10 -15.55 -22.28 16.64
C SER A 10 -14.16 -21.62 16.55
N ALA A 11 -13.91 -20.87 15.49
CA ALA A 11 -12.63 -20.22 15.25
C ALA A 11 -12.28 -19.16 16.31
N VAL A 12 -13.25 -18.38 16.79
CA VAL A 12 -13.01 -17.39 17.83
C VAL A 12 -12.98 -17.99 19.24
N ASN A 13 -13.35 -19.26 19.39
CA ASN A 13 -13.59 -19.91 20.70
C ASN A 13 -14.58 -19.10 21.55
N GLY A 14 -15.69 -18.67 20.92
CA GLY A 14 -16.68 -17.80 21.52
C GLY A 14 -17.97 -18.53 21.91
N VAL A 15 -18.80 -17.82 22.65
CA VAL A 15 -20.16 -18.26 23.04
C VAL A 15 -21.18 -17.49 22.25
N ALA A 16 -22.01 -18.20 21.48
CA ALA A 16 -23.11 -17.55 20.77
C ALA A 16 -24.25 -17.19 21.73
N VAL A 17 -24.83 -16.00 21.54
CA VAL A 17 -25.94 -15.49 22.34
C VAL A 17 -27.19 -15.39 21.45
N GLY A 18 -28.32 -15.86 21.98
CA GLY A 18 -29.58 -15.88 21.24
C GLY A 18 -29.72 -17.06 20.29
N ASN A 19 -30.81 -17.04 19.54
CA ASN A 19 -31.07 -18.08 18.52
C ASN A 19 -30.40 -17.68 17.21
N HIS A 20 -29.70 -18.62 16.57
CA HIS A 20 -28.98 -18.36 15.33
C HIS A 20 -28.97 -19.59 14.42
N ASP A 21 -28.94 -19.36 13.10
CA ASP A 21 -28.70 -20.41 12.11
C ASP A 21 -27.21 -20.71 12.01
N GLN A 22 -26.82 -21.92 12.37
CA GLN A 22 -25.41 -22.37 12.32
C GLN A 22 -24.83 -22.37 10.89
N ASN A 23 -25.70 -22.45 9.87
CA ASN A 23 -25.31 -22.43 8.46
C ASN A 23 -25.35 -21.02 7.85
N ALA A 24 -25.79 -20.02 8.61
CA ALA A 24 -25.77 -18.64 8.13
C ALA A 24 -24.38 -18.26 7.65
N MET A 25 -24.33 -17.55 6.51
CA MET A 25 -23.05 -17.23 5.85
C MET A 25 -22.62 -15.80 6.16
N ILE A 26 -21.34 -15.65 6.54
CA ILE A 26 -20.68 -14.37 6.73
C ILE A 26 -19.86 -14.10 5.47
N SER A 27 -20.11 -12.95 4.84
CA SER A 27 -19.48 -12.57 3.54
C SER A 27 -18.19 -11.78 3.68
N GLY A 28 -18.02 -11.05 4.78
CA GLY A 28 -16.83 -10.24 5.07
C GLY A 28 -16.65 -10.00 6.57
N LEU A 29 -15.58 -9.29 6.92
CA LEU A 29 -15.29 -8.87 8.30
C LEU A 29 -14.99 -7.37 8.31
N ALA A 30 -15.48 -6.64 9.29
CA ALA A 30 -15.21 -5.22 9.48
C ALA A 30 -14.88 -4.91 10.95
N ILE A 31 -13.94 -3.99 11.18
CA ILE A 31 -13.60 -3.42 12.49
C ILE A 31 -14.00 -1.94 12.58
N ASP A 32 -14.38 -1.33 11.45
CA ASP A 32 -14.90 0.03 11.34
C ASP A 32 -16.35 -0.05 10.89
N SER A 33 -17.29 0.40 11.74
CA SER A 33 -18.73 0.37 11.46
C SER A 33 -19.12 1.14 10.20
N ARG A 34 -18.31 2.12 9.77
CA ARG A 34 -18.52 2.89 8.54
C ARG A 34 -18.32 2.07 7.27
N GLN A 35 -17.49 1.01 7.36
CA GLN A 35 -17.12 0.13 6.24
C GLN A 35 -17.92 -1.16 6.18
N VAL A 36 -18.79 -1.41 7.17
CA VAL A 36 -19.67 -2.58 7.19
C VAL A 36 -20.55 -2.63 5.94
N LYS A 37 -20.60 -3.79 5.32
CA LYS A 37 -21.50 -4.15 4.20
C LYS A 37 -22.50 -5.20 4.69
N THR A 38 -23.63 -5.28 3.99
CA THR A 38 -24.63 -6.34 4.28
C THR A 38 -23.99 -7.71 4.18
N GLY A 39 -24.16 -8.52 5.22
CA GLY A 39 -23.59 -9.85 5.32
C GLY A 39 -22.22 -9.94 6.01
N ASP A 40 -21.65 -8.84 6.45
CA ASP A 40 -20.39 -8.83 7.18
C ASP A 40 -20.56 -9.18 8.67
N ALA A 41 -19.50 -9.71 9.28
CA ALA A 41 -19.34 -9.67 10.72
C ALA A 41 -18.63 -8.40 11.15
N PHE A 42 -19.15 -7.71 12.15
CA PHE A 42 -18.49 -6.60 12.80
C PHE A 42 -17.76 -7.07 14.06
N ILE A 43 -16.49 -6.71 14.20
CA ILE A 43 -15.64 -7.05 15.35
C ILE A 43 -15.48 -5.80 16.20
N ALA A 44 -16.07 -5.78 17.38
CA ALA A 44 -16.09 -4.64 18.29
C ALA A 44 -14.79 -4.58 19.12
N ILE A 45 -13.71 -4.06 18.50
CA ILE A 45 -12.41 -3.92 19.15
C ILE A 45 -12.38 -2.62 19.97
N THR A 46 -11.89 -2.69 21.21
CA THR A 46 -11.58 -1.52 22.02
C THR A 46 -10.22 -0.96 21.60
N GLY A 47 -10.16 0.24 21.07
CA GLY A 47 -8.96 0.96 20.68
C GLY A 47 -8.56 2.02 21.73
N GLU A 48 -7.46 2.74 21.46
CA GLU A 48 -6.94 3.80 22.35
C GLU A 48 -7.89 4.98 22.52
N HIS A 49 -8.69 5.31 21.50
CA HIS A 49 -9.54 6.51 21.49
C HIS A 49 -11.04 6.20 21.43
N HIS A 50 -11.42 5.00 21.01
CA HIS A 50 -12.79 4.62 20.78
C HIS A 50 -13.02 3.17 21.21
N ASP A 51 -14.19 2.89 21.78
CA ASP A 51 -14.65 1.52 22.01
C ASP A 51 -15.53 1.08 20.83
N GLY A 52 -15.14 -0.01 20.18
CA GLY A 52 -15.90 -0.60 19.07
C GLY A 52 -17.32 -1.01 19.47
N HIS A 53 -17.56 -1.30 20.76
CA HIS A 53 -18.88 -1.70 21.27
C HIS A 53 -19.91 -0.57 21.11
N ASP A 54 -19.52 0.70 21.19
CA ASP A 54 -20.40 1.86 20.99
C ASP A 54 -20.97 1.92 19.57
N PHE A 55 -20.31 1.26 18.62
CA PHE A 55 -20.68 1.27 17.20
C PHE A 55 -21.46 0.04 16.76
N ILE A 56 -21.77 -0.92 17.64
CA ILE A 56 -22.59 -2.09 17.33
C ILE A 56 -23.94 -1.71 16.71
N PRO A 57 -24.72 -0.74 17.26
CA PRO A 57 -25.99 -0.35 16.65
C PRO A 57 -25.84 0.20 15.22
N SER A 58 -24.75 0.94 14.96
CA SER A 58 -24.44 1.45 13.63
C SER A 58 -24.08 0.33 12.65
N ALA A 59 -23.30 -0.65 13.09
CA ALA A 59 -22.94 -1.82 12.28
C ALA A 59 -24.17 -2.65 11.91
N MET A 60 -25.09 -2.87 12.86
CA MET A 60 -26.36 -3.57 12.63
C MET A 60 -27.24 -2.83 11.60
N THR A 61 -27.34 -1.51 11.73
CA THR A 61 -28.11 -0.67 10.78
C THR A 61 -27.58 -0.78 9.36
N LYS A 62 -26.26 -1.01 9.19
CA LYS A 62 -25.61 -1.23 7.88
C LYS A 62 -25.67 -2.67 7.38
N GLY A 63 -26.31 -3.57 8.11
CA GLY A 63 -26.56 -4.94 7.70
C GLY A 63 -25.50 -5.93 8.13
N ALA A 64 -24.79 -5.68 9.23
CA ALA A 64 -23.96 -6.70 9.86
C ALA A 64 -24.83 -7.91 10.22
N THR A 65 -24.38 -9.11 9.84
CA THR A 65 -25.06 -10.39 10.13
C THR A 65 -24.46 -11.12 11.32
N ALA A 66 -23.28 -10.70 11.77
CA ALA A 66 -22.64 -11.21 12.98
C ALA A 66 -21.94 -10.06 13.72
N ILE A 67 -21.89 -10.17 15.04
CA ILE A 67 -21.19 -9.25 15.94
C ILE A 67 -20.28 -10.07 16.84
N LEU A 68 -18.97 -9.79 16.81
CA LEU A 68 -18.01 -10.31 17.78
C LEU A 68 -17.78 -9.23 18.85
N MET A 69 -18.05 -9.53 20.09
CA MET A 69 -18.00 -8.58 21.20
C MET A 69 -17.41 -9.21 22.48
N SER A 70 -17.05 -8.36 23.44
CA SER A 70 -16.58 -8.80 24.76
C SER A 70 -17.68 -9.52 25.54
N ALA A 71 -17.30 -10.53 26.31
CA ALA A 71 -18.20 -11.21 27.25
C ALA A 71 -18.77 -10.27 28.35
N ASN A 72 -18.11 -9.15 28.58
CA ASN A 72 -18.55 -8.13 29.55
C ASN A 72 -19.57 -7.13 28.96
N THR A 73 -19.92 -7.27 27.66
CA THR A 73 -20.89 -6.36 27.03
C THR A 73 -22.29 -6.54 27.66
N ASP A 74 -22.91 -5.43 28.11
CA ASP A 74 -24.27 -5.47 28.63
C ASP A 74 -25.25 -5.66 27.46
N LEU A 75 -25.80 -6.87 27.39
CA LEU A 75 -26.77 -7.26 26.37
C LEU A 75 -28.13 -6.57 26.53
N ALA A 76 -28.48 -6.06 27.75
CA ALA A 76 -29.73 -5.38 27.97
C ALA A 76 -29.78 -4.00 27.30
N GLU A 77 -28.63 -3.37 27.11
CA GLU A 77 -28.53 -2.10 26.39
C GLU A 77 -28.55 -2.30 24.85
N LEU A 78 -28.24 -3.49 24.38
CA LEU A 78 -28.26 -3.83 22.96
C LEU A 78 -29.69 -4.33 22.60
N ARG A 79 -30.31 -3.67 21.63
CA ARG A 79 -31.58 -4.19 21.04
C ARG A 79 -31.23 -5.38 20.14
N LEU A 80 -31.06 -6.55 20.72
CA LEU A 80 -30.72 -7.78 19.98
C LEU A 80 -31.77 -8.08 18.90
N SER A 81 -31.30 -8.50 17.75
CA SER A 81 -32.13 -8.92 16.61
C SER A 81 -31.93 -10.40 16.37
N ASP A 82 -33.01 -11.16 16.22
CA ASP A 82 -32.95 -12.60 15.89
C ASP A 82 -32.30 -12.89 14.50
N GLN A 83 -32.04 -11.84 13.70
CA GLN A 83 -31.37 -11.96 12.39
C GLN A 83 -29.85 -11.78 12.46
N VAL A 84 -29.31 -11.47 13.64
CA VAL A 84 -27.88 -11.20 13.84
C VAL A 84 -27.31 -12.24 14.80
N LEU A 85 -26.20 -12.85 14.40
CA LEU A 85 -25.41 -13.72 15.26
C LEU A 85 -24.57 -12.86 16.22
N TYR A 86 -24.78 -13.01 17.53
CA TYR A 86 -23.93 -12.39 18.53
C TYR A 86 -23.00 -13.42 19.13
N VAL A 87 -21.69 -13.13 19.13
CA VAL A 87 -20.67 -14.01 19.68
C VAL A 87 -19.86 -13.25 20.73
N GLN A 88 -19.89 -13.75 21.94
CA GLN A 88 -19.11 -13.23 23.06
C GLN A 88 -17.79 -13.98 23.19
N VAL A 89 -16.70 -13.23 23.40
CA VAL A 89 -15.36 -13.72 23.67
C VAL A 89 -14.74 -12.94 24.83
N ASP A 90 -13.67 -13.47 25.40
CA ASP A 90 -12.84 -12.81 26.42
C ASP A 90 -12.32 -11.44 25.92
N ASP A 91 -11.79 -11.41 24.71
CA ASP A 91 -11.22 -10.24 24.06
C ASP A 91 -11.48 -10.31 22.53
N PRO A 92 -12.23 -9.34 21.94
CA PRO A 92 -12.50 -9.30 20.51
C PRO A 92 -11.24 -9.22 19.62
N MET A 93 -10.17 -8.56 20.11
CA MET A 93 -8.89 -8.54 19.37
C MET A 93 -8.26 -9.94 19.31
N LYS A 94 -8.26 -10.67 20.43
CA LYS A 94 -7.85 -12.08 20.46
C LYS A 94 -8.75 -12.97 19.62
N GLY A 95 -10.05 -12.65 19.56
CA GLY A 95 -11.00 -13.29 18.64
C GLY A 95 -10.61 -13.12 17.19
N LEU A 96 -10.23 -11.91 16.78
CA LEU A 96 -9.72 -11.63 15.42
C LEU A 96 -8.42 -12.38 15.14
N GLU A 97 -7.49 -12.42 16.07
CA GLU A 97 -6.24 -13.20 15.93
C GLU A 97 -6.53 -14.68 15.72
N ARG A 98 -7.46 -15.26 16.51
CA ARG A 98 -7.90 -16.66 16.36
C ARG A 98 -8.54 -16.91 14.99
N LEU A 99 -9.40 -15.99 14.50
CA LEU A 99 -9.95 -16.06 13.13
C LEU A 99 -8.86 -16.06 12.08
N ALA A 100 -7.86 -15.20 12.22
CA ALA A 100 -6.73 -15.14 11.29
C ALA A 100 -5.96 -16.47 11.25
N VAL A 101 -5.66 -17.05 12.41
CA VAL A 101 -4.99 -18.36 12.50
C VAL A 101 -5.86 -19.48 11.89
N ALA A 102 -7.17 -19.47 12.16
CA ALA A 102 -8.09 -20.45 11.59
C ALA A 102 -8.19 -20.30 10.06
N ALA A 103 -8.25 -19.06 9.52
CA ALA A 103 -8.22 -18.80 8.10
C ALA A 103 -6.95 -19.31 7.44
N ARG A 104 -5.78 -19.05 8.05
CA ARG A 104 -4.50 -19.56 7.61
C ARG A 104 -4.45 -21.09 7.58
N ASN A 105 -4.91 -21.72 8.66
CA ASN A 105 -4.80 -23.19 8.81
C ASN A 105 -5.71 -23.95 7.83
N ARG A 106 -6.84 -23.38 7.43
CA ARG A 106 -7.75 -23.98 6.41
C ARG A 106 -7.33 -23.70 4.97
N HIS A 107 -6.38 -22.76 4.77
CA HIS A 107 -5.92 -22.34 3.44
C HIS A 107 -4.82 -23.29 2.95
N GLN A 108 -5.01 -23.87 1.75
CA GLN A 108 -4.07 -24.84 1.14
C GLN A 108 -3.16 -24.22 0.08
N GLY A 109 -3.38 -22.93 -0.26
CA GLY A 109 -2.63 -22.24 -1.30
C GLY A 109 -1.36 -21.59 -0.80
N THR A 110 -0.70 -20.85 -1.69
CA THR A 110 0.56 -20.15 -1.37
C THR A 110 0.29 -18.81 -0.70
N ARG A 111 0.98 -18.53 0.39
CA ARG A 111 0.98 -17.23 1.09
C ARG A 111 2.29 -16.51 0.84
N ILE A 112 2.18 -15.23 0.48
CA ILE A 112 3.29 -14.32 0.18
C ILE A 112 3.22 -13.16 1.16
N ALA A 113 4.31 -12.87 1.87
CA ALA A 113 4.43 -11.70 2.73
C ALA A 113 5.41 -10.69 2.13
N ILE A 114 5.03 -9.41 2.13
CA ILE A 114 5.79 -8.32 1.50
C ILE A 114 6.05 -7.22 2.52
N THR A 115 7.33 -6.89 2.71
CA THR A 115 7.76 -5.72 3.49
C THR A 115 8.77 -4.88 2.70
N GLY A 116 9.24 -3.80 3.31
CA GLY A 116 10.23 -2.88 2.77
C GLY A 116 9.97 -1.45 3.23
N SER A 117 10.93 -0.56 3.06
CA SER A 117 10.77 0.86 3.36
C SER A 117 9.83 1.53 2.36
N VAL A 118 10.00 1.27 1.07
CA VAL A 118 9.20 1.82 -0.03
C VAL A 118 8.73 0.70 -0.96
N GLY A 119 7.63 0.92 -1.68
CA GLY A 119 7.16 0.02 -2.73
C GLY A 119 6.28 -1.15 -2.28
N LYS A 120 6.03 -1.37 -0.97
CA LYS A 120 5.21 -2.48 -0.45
C LYS A 120 3.85 -2.62 -1.14
N THR A 121 3.03 -1.60 -1.08
CA THR A 121 1.64 -1.64 -1.58
C THR A 121 1.56 -1.86 -3.09
N GLY A 122 2.42 -1.19 -3.86
CA GLY A 122 2.47 -1.38 -5.30
C GLY A 122 2.95 -2.77 -5.69
N THR A 123 3.96 -3.29 -4.98
CA THR A 123 4.44 -4.66 -5.18
C THR A 123 3.35 -5.68 -4.85
N ARG A 124 2.67 -5.55 -3.68
CA ARG A 124 1.54 -6.39 -3.30
C ARG A 124 0.47 -6.44 -4.40
N MET A 125 0.11 -5.27 -4.94
CA MET A 125 -0.89 -5.20 -6.01
C MET A 125 -0.45 -5.89 -7.29
N LEU A 126 0.77 -5.61 -7.77
CA LEU A 126 1.25 -6.21 -9.01
C LEU A 126 1.46 -7.72 -8.86
N VAL A 127 1.92 -8.19 -7.68
CA VAL A 127 1.98 -9.63 -7.36
C VAL A 127 0.59 -10.24 -7.38
N ALA A 128 -0.38 -9.63 -6.70
CA ALA A 128 -1.75 -10.14 -6.68
C ALA A 128 -2.38 -10.14 -8.08
N GLN A 129 -2.17 -9.08 -8.87
CA GLN A 129 -2.68 -8.99 -10.25
C GLN A 129 -2.05 -10.04 -11.16
N ALA A 130 -0.74 -10.26 -11.08
CA ALA A 130 -0.06 -11.28 -11.85
C ALA A 130 -0.57 -12.70 -11.51
N LEU A 131 -0.75 -12.99 -10.22
CA LEU A 131 -1.22 -14.28 -9.73
C LEU A 131 -2.70 -14.54 -10.05
N ALA A 132 -3.51 -13.50 -10.24
CA ALA A 132 -4.93 -13.65 -10.63
C ALA A 132 -5.11 -14.38 -11.96
N ALA A 133 -4.09 -14.43 -12.82
CA ALA A 133 -4.09 -15.23 -14.05
C ALA A 133 -4.10 -16.75 -13.80
N TYR A 134 -3.75 -17.20 -12.59
CA TYR A 134 -3.56 -18.63 -12.28
C TYR A 134 -4.54 -19.15 -11.24
N GLY A 135 -5.28 -18.28 -10.58
CA GLY A 135 -6.27 -18.68 -9.60
C GLY A 135 -6.78 -17.54 -8.74
N LYS A 136 -7.77 -17.86 -7.92
CA LYS A 136 -8.36 -16.90 -7.00
C LYS A 136 -7.30 -16.37 -6.04
N THR A 137 -7.06 -15.08 -6.11
CA THR A 137 -6.01 -14.39 -5.33
C THR A 137 -6.64 -13.45 -4.31
N HIS A 138 -6.31 -13.65 -3.04
CA HIS A 138 -6.64 -12.74 -1.95
C HIS A 138 -5.44 -11.85 -1.64
N PHE A 139 -5.67 -10.60 -1.27
CA PHE A 139 -4.61 -9.68 -0.87
C PHE A 139 -5.09 -8.69 0.19
N SER A 140 -4.17 -8.13 0.99
CA SER A 140 -4.48 -7.09 1.97
C SER A 140 -5.06 -5.85 1.27
N GLU A 141 -6.18 -5.33 1.74
CA GLU A 141 -6.77 -4.09 1.24
C GLU A 141 -6.17 -2.86 1.94
N GLY A 142 -6.13 -1.73 1.25
CA GLY A 142 -5.67 -0.47 1.84
C GLY A 142 -4.28 -0.58 2.49
N ASN A 143 -4.18 -0.14 3.75
CA ASN A 143 -2.98 -0.19 4.60
C ASN A 143 -3.12 -1.21 5.75
N LEU A 144 -3.84 -2.30 5.55
CA LEU A 144 -4.02 -3.37 6.54
C LEU A 144 -2.71 -4.17 6.71
N ASN A 145 -1.68 -3.55 7.30
CA ASN A 145 -0.32 -4.07 7.38
C ASN A 145 0.29 -4.06 8.79
N ASN A 146 -0.48 -3.65 9.82
CA ASN A 146 -0.07 -3.62 11.22
C ASN A 146 -0.70 -4.77 12.04
N HIS A 147 -0.52 -4.76 13.36
CA HIS A 147 -1.00 -5.79 14.30
C HIS A 147 -2.52 -6.01 14.30
N ILE A 148 -3.33 -5.07 13.81
CA ILE A 148 -4.78 -5.24 13.63
C ILE A 148 -5.10 -5.59 12.17
N GLY A 149 -4.47 -4.88 11.24
CA GLY A 149 -4.77 -4.96 9.81
C GLY A 149 -4.35 -6.27 9.17
N ALA A 150 -3.19 -6.83 9.53
CA ALA A 150 -2.72 -8.09 8.97
C ALA A 150 -3.58 -9.27 9.43
N PRO A 151 -3.94 -9.44 10.75
CA PRO A 151 -4.92 -10.43 11.16
C PRO A 151 -6.27 -10.27 10.48
N LEU A 152 -6.79 -9.04 10.35
CA LEU A 152 -8.06 -8.79 9.65
C LEU A 152 -7.99 -9.23 8.18
N SER A 153 -6.90 -8.86 7.48
CA SER A 153 -6.69 -9.27 6.10
C SER A 153 -6.63 -10.80 5.96
N LEU A 154 -5.90 -11.46 6.86
CA LEU A 154 -5.78 -12.92 6.86
C LEU A 154 -7.12 -13.61 7.17
N ALA A 155 -7.89 -13.11 8.15
CA ALA A 155 -9.20 -13.62 8.51
C ALA A 155 -10.24 -13.46 7.37
N ARG A 156 -10.08 -12.47 6.49
CA ARG A 156 -10.87 -12.25 5.27
C ARG A 156 -10.52 -13.20 4.13
N MET A 157 -9.42 -13.97 4.23
CA MET A 157 -8.96 -14.83 3.15
C MET A 157 -9.97 -15.97 2.90
N PRO A 158 -10.48 -16.10 1.67
CA PRO A 158 -11.37 -17.21 1.31
C PRO A 158 -10.65 -18.56 1.40
N LYS A 159 -11.36 -19.60 1.83
CA LYS A 159 -10.84 -20.96 1.94
C LYS A 159 -10.29 -21.51 0.61
N ASP A 160 -10.92 -21.13 -0.49
CA ASP A 160 -10.62 -21.57 -1.86
C ASP A 160 -9.68 -20.63 -2.62
N ALA A 161 -9.06 -19.67 -1.94
CA ALA A 161 -8.01 -18.85 -2.55
C ALA A 161 -6.81 -19.73 -2.92
N ALA A 162 -6.31 -19.60 -4.14
CA ALA A 162 -5.05 -20.25 -4.55
C ALA A 162 -3.84 -19.50 -3.99
N PHE A 163 -3.98 -18.19 -3.84
CA PHE A 163 -2.90 -17.31 -3.39
C PHE A 163 -3.40 -16.29 -2.36
N GLY A 164 -2.56 -16.02 -1.35
CA GLY A 164 -2.74 -14.93 -0.40
C GLY A 164 -1.53 -14.00 -0.42
N VAL A 165 -1.71 -12.70 -0.68
CA VAL A 165 -0.62 -11.71 -0.77
C VAL A 165 -0.81 -10.67 0.32
N PHE A 166 0.08 -10.67 1.31
CA PHE A 166 -0.04 -9.86 2.52
C PHE A 166 1.06 -8.81 2.60
N GLU A 167 0.67 -7.59 2.90
CA GLU A 167 1.61 -6.53 3.26
C GLU A 167 1.86 -6.56 4.76
N ALA A 168 3.14 -6.45 5.18
CA ALA A 168 3.54 -6.33 6.57
C ALA A 168 4.40 -5.08 6.78
N GLY A 169 3.92 -4.20 7.64
CA GLY A 169 4.58 -2.97 8.04
C GLY A 169 5.15 -3.08 9.47
N MET A 170 6.04 -2.16 9.84
CA MET A 170 6.60 -2.08 11.19
C MET A 170 6.99 -0.64 11.53
N ASN A 171 6.93 -0.31 12.79
CA ASN A 171 7.49 0.89 13.40
C ASN A 171 8.62 0.55 14.40
N HIS A 172 8.62 -0.66 14.98
CA HIS A 172 9.58 -1.13 15.96
C HIS A 172 10.07 -2.55 15.67
N ALA A 173 11.24 -2.90 16.20
CA ALA A 173 11.77 -4.25 16.14
C ALA A 173 10.84 -5.25 16.85
N GLY A 174 10.73 -6.47 16.32
CA GLY A 174 9.88 -7.54 16.80
C GLY A 174 8.47 -7.54 16.25
N GLU A 175 7.98 -6.42 15.70
CA GLU A 175 6.63 -6.34 15.14
C GLU A 175 6.47 -7.21 13.89
N LEU A 176 7.47 -7.22 13.00
CA LEU A 176 7.41 -8.06 11.79
C LEU A 176 7.52 -9.55 12.10
N THR A 177 8.28 -9.95 13.12
CA THR A 177 8.31 -11.34 13.60
C THR A 177 6.89 -11.82 13.92
N ALA A 178 6.13 -11.05 14.72
CA ALA A 178 4.76 -11.41 15.08
C ALA A 178 3.85 -11.49 13.83
N LEU A 179 3.90 -10.48 12.95
CA LEU A 179 3.10 -10.45 11.73
C LEU A 179 3.46 -11.60 10.79
N SER A 180 4.74 -11.88 10.62
CA SER A 180 5.21 -12.97 9.78
C SER A 180 4.75 -14.34 10.30
N GLN A 181 4.81 -14.56 11.61
CA GLN A 181 4.30 -15.78 12.24
C GLN A 181 2.78 -15.94 12.10
N PHE A 182 2.02 -14.82 12.12
CA PHE A 182 0.58 -14.86 11.80
C PHE A 182 0.34 -15.29 10.35
N ILE A 183 1.03 -14.66 9.41
CA ILE A 183 0.87 -14.95 7.97
C ILE A 183 1.39 -16.34 7.64
N ALA A 184 2.48 -16.76 8.26
CA ALA A 184 3.23 -17.98 7.97
C ALA A 184 3.45 -18.14 6.46
N PRO A 185 4.25 -17.25 5.83
CA PRO A 185 4.39 -17.20 4.39
C PRO A 185 5.27 -18.35 3.85
N HIS A 186 5.02 -18.73 2.59
CA HIS A 186 5.92 -19.57 1.80
C HIS A 186 7.00 -18.73 1.11
N ILE A 187 6.63 -17.46 0.77
CA ILE A 187 7.53 -16.52 0.10
C ILE A 187 7.56 -15.21 0.90
N GLY A 188 8.76 -14.84 1.38
CA GLY A 188 9.04 -13.56 2.00
C GLY A 188 9.71 -12.60 1.02
N ILE A 189 9.22 -11.36 0.91
CA ILE A 189 9.74 -10.36 -0.03
C ILE A 189 10.15 -9.09 0.72
N ILE A 190 11.37 -8.62 0.48
CA ILE A 190 11.83 -7.30 0.90
C ILE A 190 12.05 -6.45 -0.35
N THR A 191 11.26 -5.38 -0.50
CA THR A 191 11.29 -4.55 -1.72
C THR A 191 12.54 -3.66 -1.79
N GLN A 192 12.80 -2.91 -0.73
CA GLN A 192 13.96 -2.02 -0.61
C GLN A 192 14.13 -1.56 0.85
N ILE A 193 15.38 -1.38 1.27
CA ILE A 193 15.75 -0.68 2.51
C ILE A 193 16.01 0.79 2.16
N ALA A 194 15.36 1.67 2.87
CA ALA A 194 15.53 3.11 2.74
C ALA A 194 15.20 3.80 4.07
N ASP A 195 15.57 5.06 4.15
CA ASP A 195 15.30 5.92 5.29
C ASP A 195 13.79 6.22 5.40
N SER A 196 13.10 5.35 6.14
CA SER A 196 11.69 5.49 6.49
C SER A 196 11.49 5.07 7.93
N HIS A 197 10.70 5.80 8.69
CA HIS A 197 10.52 5.59 10.14
C HIS A 197 11.84 5.66 10.93
N SER A 198 12.85 6.39 10.40
CA SER A 198 14.18 6.43 10.99
C SER A 198 14.22 7.09 12.37
N GLY A 199 13.21 7.85 12.74
CA GLY A 199 13.06 8.34 14.10
C GLY A 199 12.98 7.24 15.18
N ASN A 200 12.61 6.02 14.77
CA ASN A 200 12.47 4.87 15.67
C ASN A 200 13.68 3.91 15.63
N PHE A 201 14.69 4.18 14.78
CA PHE A 201 15.83 3.28 14.58
C PHE A 201 17.16 4.03 14.64
N PRO A 202 18.22 3.43 15.20
CA PRO A 202 19.51 4.09 15.32
C PRO A 202 20.23 4.31 13.97
N ASN A 203 19.95 3.46 12.97
CA ASN A 203 20.57 3.51 11.63
C ASN A 203 19.81 2.65 10.62
N LEU A 204 20.23 2.70 9.34
CA LEU A 204 19.64 1.91 8.26
C LEU A 204 19.83 0.40 8.42
N GLU A 205 20.92 -0.04 9.04
CA GLU A 205 21.16 -1.47 9.31
C GLU A 205 20.13 -2.02 10.29
N ALA A 206 19.77 -1.26 11.33
CA ALA A 206 18.70 -1.65 12.25
C ALA A 206 17.35 -1.78 11.52
N ILE A 207 17.06 -0.89 10.56
CA ILE A 207 15.87 -1.01 9.69
C ILE A 207 15.94 -2.28 8.84
N ALA A 208 17.12 -2.59 8.26
CA ALA A 208 17.32 -3.79 7.46
C ALA A 208 17.12 -5.06 8.28
N LEU A 209 17.71 -5.14 9.48
CA LEU A 209 17.55 -6.26 10.41
C LEU A 209 16.09 -6.46 10.82
N THR A 210 15.40 -5.37 11.17
CA THR A 210 13.98 -5.45 11.53
C THR A 210 13.12 -5.88 10.34
N LYS A 211 13.43 -5.46 9.11
CA LYS A 211 12.68 -5.94 7.94
C LYS A 211 12.99 -7.40 7.61
N ALA A 212 14.17 -7.89 7.97
CA ALA A 212 14.50 -9.32 7.81
C ALA A 212 13.65 -10.23 8.71
N GLU A 213 13.03 -9.72 9.77
CA GLU A 213 12.07 -10.44 10.62
C GLU A 213 10.88 -11.01 9.80
N ILE A 214 10.63 -10.51 8.57
CA ILE A 214 9.62 -11.09 7.68
C ILE A 214 9.88 -12.56 7.37
N PHE A 215 11.11 -13.03 7.51
CA PHE A 215 11.50 -14.42 7.29
C PHE A 215 11.27 -15.34 8.49
N ASP A 216 11.06 -14.78 9.71
CA ASP A 216 10.89 -15.57 10.95
C ASP A 216 9.62 -16.43 10.93
N GLY A 217 8.65 -16.08 10.07
CA GLY A 217 7.40 -16.83 9.91
C GLY A 217 7.40 -17.77 8.71
N LEU A 218 8.52 -17.94 7.98
CA LEU A 218 8.56 -18.86 6.86
C LEU A 218 8.13 -20.25 7.29
N VAL A 219 7.11 -20.80 6.62
CA VAL A 219 6.55 -22.12 6.98
C VAL A 219 7.58 -23.22 6.85
N ASN A 220 7.54 -24.17 7.75
CA ASN A 220 8.42 -25.34 7.69
C ASN A 220 7.87 -26.39 6.71
N GLN A 221 7.71 -26.00 5.46
CA GLN A 221 7.23 -26.83 4.34
C GLN A 221 8.18 -26.66 3.15
N GLU A 222 8.05 -27.50 2.15
CA GLU A 222 8.81 -27.37 0.90
C GLU A 222 8.59 -26.00 0.25
N GLN A 223 9.64 -25.43 -0.38
CA GLN A 223 9.62 -24.15 -1.11
C GLN A 223 9.59 -22.88 -0.24
N ARG A 224 10.40 -22.81 0.80
CA ARG A 224 10.66 -21.54 1.52
C ARG A 224 11.55 -20.63 0.69
N LEU A 225 10.98 -19.49 0.30
CA LEU A 225 11.63 -18.58 -0.65
C LEU A 225 11.78 -17.19 -0.06
N ALA A 226 12.92 -16.57 -0.35
CA ALA A 226 13.12 -15.14 -0.17
C ALA A 226 13.33 -14.45 -1.52
N ILE A 227 12.73 -13.28 -1.71
CA ILE A 227 12.94 -12.44 -2.90
C ILE A 227 13.49 -11.10 -2.43
N LEU A 228 14.70 -10.76 -2.88
CA LEU A 228 15.51 -9.66 -2.39
C LEU A 228 15.99 -8.75 -3.52
N ASN A 229 16.13 -7.46 -3.21
CA ASN A 229 16.65 -6.46 -4.14
C ASN A 229 18.19 -6.55 -4.22
N ALA A 230 18.74 -6.94 -5.36
CA ALA A 230 20.19 -7.03 -5.60
C ALA A 230 20.89 -5.65 -5.59
N ASP A 231 20.13 -4.58 -5.87
CA ASP A 231 20.67 -3.21 -5.88
C ASP A 231 20.76 -2.62 -4.46
N ASP A 232 20.24 -3.33 -3.44
CA ASP A 232 20.21 -2.84 -2.07
C ASP A 232 21.58 -3.09 -1.41
N PRO A 233 22.21 -2.06 -0.77
CA PRO A 233 23.48 -2.24 -0.06
C PRO A 233 23.42 -3.31 1.04
N PHE A 234 22.24 -3.57 1.62
CA PHE A 234 22.02 -4.59 2.63
C PHE A 234 21.66 -5.97 2.07
N ALA A 235 21.68 -6.16 0.74
CA ALA A 235 21.32 -7.45 0.12
C ALA A 235 22.09 -8.64 0.71
N PRO A 236 23.43 -8.58 0.95
CA PRO A 236 24.15 -9.70 1.57
C PRO A 236 23.67 -10.02 2.99
N LEU A 237 23.39 -9.00 3.81
CA LEU A 237 22.86 -9.15 5.17
C LEU A 237 21.48 -9.79 5.15
N LEU A 238 20.60 -9.31 4.28
CA LEU A 238 19.23 -9.80 4.14
C LEU A 238 19.19 -11.23 3.62
N GLU A 239 20.09 -11.59 2.69
CA GLU A 239 20.22 -12.97 2.22
C GLU A 239 20.68 -13.90 3.33
N GLN A 240 21.67 -13.51 4.13
CA GLN A 240 22.12 -14.30 5.27
C GLN A 240 20.97 -14.52 6.25
N LYS A 241 20.21 -13.47 6.60
CA LYS A 241 19.05 -13.57 7.49
C LYS A 241 17.95 -14.48 6.94
N ALA A 242 17.67 -14.42 5.64
CA ALA A 242 16.70 -15.30 4.99
C ALA A 242 17.13 -16.76 5.10
N ARG A 243 18.42 -17.06 4.87
CA ARG A 243 18.98 -18.42 4.99
C ARG A 243 18.97 -18.91 6.43
N ASP A 244 19.34 -18.06 7.40
CA ASP A 244 19.30 -18.39 8.84
C ASP A 244 17.87 -18.74 9.28
N ALA A 245 16.86 -18.05 8.71
CA ALA A 245 15.43 -18.34 8.93
C ALA A 245 14.93 -19.57 8.13
N GLY A 246 15.81 -20.23 7.37
CA GLY A 246 15.52 -21.47 6.67
C GLY A 246 15.01 -21.31 5.24
N ALA A 247 15.20 -20.15 4.59
CA ALA A 247 14.92 -20.01 3.15
C ALA A 247 15.79 -20.97 2.33
N GLU A 248 15.17 -21.85 1.57
CA GLU A 248 15.84 -22.85 0.73
C GLU A 248 16.40 -22.22 -0.55
N ARG A 249 15.69 -21.22 -1.05
CA ARG A 249 16.08 -20.46 -2.25
C ARG A 249 15.95 -18.96 -1.98
N VAL A 250 16.92 -18.21 -2.49
CA VAL A 250 16.90 -16.74 -2.52
C VAL A 250 16.97 -16.28 -3.98
N ILE A 251 15.95 -15.56 -4.42
CA ILE A 251 15.89 -14.95 -5.75
C ILE A 251 16.28 -13.49 -5.62
N ARG A 252 17.24 -13.03 -6.40
CA ARG A 252 17.68 -11.64 -6.45
C ARG A 252 17.10 -10.95 -7.66
N PHE A 253 16.42 -9.82 -7.46
CA PHE A 253 15.91 -8.97 -8.53
C PHE A 253 16.58 -7.59 -8.49
N GLY A 254 16.62 -6.88 -9.61
CA GLY A 254 17.16 -5.53 -9.67
C GLY A 254 17.70 -5.15 -11.04
N TYR A 255 18.48 -4.07 -11.08
CA TYR A 255 19.21 -3.63 -12.28
C TYR A 255 20.61 -4.21 -12.33
N SER A 256 21.18 -4.57 -11.18
CA SER A 256 22.53 -5.13 -11.04
C SER A 256 22.67 -6.43 -11.86
N ASP A 257 23.86 -6.65 -12.39
CA ASP A 257 24.25 -7.86 -13.13
C ASP A 257 24.28 -9.14 -12.27
N ILE A 258 24.33 -8.99 -10.95
CA ILE A 258 24.20 -10.12 -10.00
C ILE A 258 22.75 -10.53 -9.76
N ALA A 259 21.77 -9.82 -10.30
CA ALA A 259 20.37 -10.16 -10.18
C ALA A 259 20.02 -11.37 -11.06
N GLU A 260 19.38 -12.39 -10.47
CA GLU A 260 18.85 -13.54 -11.22
C GLU A 260 17.67 -13.11 -12.12
N HIS A 261 16.92 -12.13 -11.65
CA HIS A 261 15.83 -11.47 -12.39
C HIS A 261 16.20 -10.00 -12.60
N GLN A 262 16.88 -9.74 -13.73
CA GLN A 262 17.48 -8.45 -14.01
C GLN A 262 16.60 -7.58 -14.90
N ILE A 263 16.43 -6.31 -14.53
CA ILE A 263 15.83 -5.29 -15.38
C ILE A 263 16.93 -4.73 -16.29
N LEU A 264 16.82 -4.93 -17.60
CA LEU A 264 17.80 -4.47 -18.59
C LEU A 264 17.49 -3.06 -19.08
N SER A 265 16.21 -2.79 -19.39
CA SER A 265 15.78 -1.47 -19.82
C SER A 265 14.33 -1.19 -19.45
N VAL A 266 14.02 0.10 -19.22
CA VAL A 266 12.67 0.61 -18.98
C VAL A 266 12.46 1.82 -19.88
N ARG A 267 11.46 1.76 -20.75
CA ARG A 267 11.13 2.86 -21.68
C ARG A 267 9.67 3.25 -21.49
N ARG A 268 9.41 4.55 -21.33
CA ARG A 268 8.03 5.08 -21.29
C ARG A 268 7.41 4.97 -22.68
N GLN A 269 6.15 4.56 -22.70
CA GLN A 269 5.26 4.57 -23.85
C GLN A 269 4.04 5.45 -23.58
N GLN A 270 3.18 5.64 -24.55
CA GLN A 270 1.98 6.47 -24.41
C GLN A 270 1.04 5.98 -23.28
N ASP A 271 1.00 4.67 -23.04
CA ASP A 271 0.03 4.01 -22.17
C ASP A 271 0.71 3.02 -21.20
N GLY A 272 1.93 3.31 -20.75
CA GLY A 272 2.65 2.49 -19.79
C GLY A 272 4.16 2.48 -19.99
N LEU A 273 4.77 1.40 -19.54
CA LEU A 273 6.20 1.13 -19.66
C LEU A 273 6.44 -0.11 -20.52
N ALA A 274 7.42 -0.04 -21.44
CA ALA A 274 8.02 -1.21 -22.06
C ALA A 274 9.23 -1.60 -21.22
N ILE A 275 9.27 -2.83 -20.76
CA ILE A 275 10.32 -3.37 -19.90
C ILE A 275 10.99 -4.53 -20.61
N GLU A 276 12.30 -4.49 -20.62
CA GLU A 276 13.16 -5.58 -21.04
C GLU A 276 13.87 -6.14 -19.82
N ALA A 277 13.81 -7.44 -19.62
CA ALA A 277 14.35 -8.10 -18.45
C ALA A 277 15.00 -9.44 -18.85
N ASN A 278 15.99 -9.85 -18.07
CA ASN A 278 16.53 -11.21 -18.09
C ASN A 278 15.96 -11.95 -16.87
N ILE A 279 15.29 -13.08 -17.08
CA ILE A 279 14.78 -13.93 -16.02
C ILE A 279 15.43 -15.31 -16.20
N ARG A 280 16.31 -15.68 -15.26
CA ARG A 280 17.06 -16.94 -15.26
C ARG A 280 17.86 -17.19 -16.55
N GLY A 281 18.42 -16.13 -17.13
CA GLY A 281 19.21 -16.24 -18.36
C GLY A 281 18.41 -16.09 -19.66
N GLU A 282 17.08 -16.00 -19.58
CA GLU A 282 16.20 -15.81 -20.73
C GLU A 282 15.76 -14.36 -20.86
N ALA A 283 15.82 -13.81 -22.08
CA ALA A 283 15.38 -12.45 -22.37
C ALA A 283 13.85 -12.38 -22.49
N HIS A 284 13.25 -11.45 -21.77
CA HIS A 284 11.81 -11.19 -21.77
C HIS A 284 11.53 -9.74 -22.08
N HIS A 285 10.50 -9.52 -22.91
CA HIS A 285 9.95 -8.21 -23.21
C HIS A 285 8.48 -8.19 -22.77
N PHE A 286 8.08 -7.18 -22.01
CA PHE A 286 6.70 -7.05 -21.61
C PHE A 286 6.30 -5.59 -21.34
N LYS A 287 5.00 -5.35 -21.35
CA LYS A 287 4.41 -4.06 -21.04
C LYS A 287 3.89 -4.04 -19.60
N LEU A 288 4.09 -2.92 -18.93
CA LEU A 288 3.41 -2.58 -17.68
C LEU A 288 2.50 -1.38 -17.93
N GLY A 289 1.22 -1.47 -17.56
CA GLY A 289 0.24 -0.40 -17.79
C GLY A 289 0.33 0.78 -16.82
N MET A 290 1.45 0.93 -16.09
CA MET A 290 1.75 2.03 -15.17
C MET A 290 2.82 2.93 -15.76
N MET A 291 2.81 4.23 -15.41
CA MET A 291 3.61 5.25 -16.11
C MET A 291 4.94 5.58 -15.44
N ALA A 292 5.05 5.41 -14.13
CA ALA A 292 6.26 5.81 -13.41
C ALA A 292 7.33 4.70 -13.46
N PRO A 293 8.60 5.01 -13.86
CA PRO A 293 9.64 3.99 -14.05
C PRO A 293 9.95 3.13 -12.83
N HIS A 294 9.76 3.64 -11.61
CA HIS A 294 10.00 2.87 -10.39
C HIS A 294 9.10 1.63 -10.25
N TRP A 295 7.96 1.57 -10.97
CA TRP A 295 7.09 0.40 -10.99
C TRP A 295 7.72 -0.82 -11.66
N ALA A 296 8.79 -0.63 -12.43
CA ALA A 296 9.49 -1.76 -13.06
C ALA A 296 10.04 -2.76 -12.02
N LYS A 297 10.54 -2.27 -10.85
CA LYS A 297 10.97 -3.15 -9.76
C LYS A 297 9.81 -3.97 -9.19
N ALA A 298 8.65 -3.38 -9.01
CA ALA A 298 7.48 -4.11 -8.53
C ALA A 298 6.96 -5.14 -9.56
N ALA A 299 7.06 -4.81 -10.86
CA ALA A 299 6.68 -5.72 -11.94
C ALA A 299 7.63 -6.93 -12.03
N ILE A 300 8.95 -6.71 -11.90
CA ILE A 300 9.91 -7.82 -11.90
C ILE A 300 9.76 -8.70 -10.66
N ILE A 301 9.45 -8.13 -9.48
CA ILE A 301 9.11 -8.92 -8.28
C ILE A 301 7.89 -9.80 -8.55
N ALA A 302 6.85 -9.26 -9.20
CA ALA A 302 5.65 -10.04 -9.52
C ALA A 302 5.98 -11.22 -10.45
N LEU A 303 6.80 -11.01 -11.47
CA LEU A 303 7.29 -12.09 -12.33
C LEU A 303 8.22 -13.06 -11.59
N SER A 304 9.00 -12.58 -10.62
CA SER A 304 9.84 -13.43 -9.76
C SER A 304 9.00 -14.38 -8.91
N VAL A 305 7.87 -13.92 -8.39
CA VAL A 305 6.93 -14.80 -7.66
C VAL A 305 6.34 -15.86 -8.60
N VAL A 306 5.92 -15.47 -9.80
CA VAL A 306 5.34 -16.40 -10.80
C VAL A 306 6.36 -17.45 -11.22
N ASP A 307 7.60 -17.04 -11.51
CA ASP A 307 8.71 -17.95 -11.83
C ASP A 307 9.05 -18.90 -10.67
N ALA A 308 9.10 -18.35 -9.44
CA ALA A 308 9.36 -19.14 -8.24
C ALA A 308 8.34 -20.26 -8.02
N LEU A 309 7.11 -20.05 -8.44
CA LEU A 309 6.02 -21.03 -8.38
C LEU A 309 6.01 -22.01 -9.57
N GLY A 310 6.98 -21.90 -10.49
CA GLY A 310 7.03 -22.74 -11.69
C GLY A 310 5.91 -22.49 -12.69
N LEU A 311 5.26 -21.30 -12.62
CA LEU A 311 4.14 -20.94 -13.50
C LEU A 311 4.67 -20.24 -14.78
N PRO A 312 4.01 -20.39 -15.94
CA PRO A 312 4.42 -19.73 -17.18
C PRO A 312 4.26 -18.21 -17.06
N LEU A 313 5.24 -17.42 -17.56
CA LEU A 313 5.25 -15.97 -17.37
C LEU A 313 4.25 -15.19 -18.23
N GLU A 314 3.84 -15.74 -19.40
CA GLU A 314 3.04 -14.99 -20.38
C GLU A 314 1.66 -14.54 -19.86
N PRO A 315 0.86 -15.36 -19.13
CA PRO A 315 -0.39 -14.88 -18.56
C PRO A 315 -0.18 -13.73 -17.55
N ALA A 316 0.86 -13.79 -16.71
CA ALA A 316 1.18 -12.72 -15.76
C ALA A 316 1.58 -11.42 -16.47
N LYS A 317 2.40 -11.49 -17.55
CA LYS A 317 2.75 -10.33 -18.36
C LYS A 317 1.51 -9.65 -18.96
N ALA A 318 0.54 -10.46 -19.42
CA ALA A 318 -0.72 -9.94 -19.95
C ALA A 318 -1.53 -9.20 -18.88
N GLU A 319 -1.54 -9.70 -17.62
CA GLU A 319 -2.21 -9.02 -16.51
C GLU A 319 -1.46 -7.73 -16.11
N LEU A 320 -0.13 -7.75 -16.04
CA LEU A 320 0.68 -6.55 -15.74
C LEU A 320 0.48 -5.44 -16.78
N ALA A 321 0.25 -5.78 -18.05
CA ALA A 321 -0.08 -4.80 -19.08
C ALA A 321 -1.40 -4.06 -18.83
N LYS A 322 -2.32 -4.64 -18.05
CA LYS A 322 -3.60 -4.04 -17.67
C LYS A 322 -3.50 -3.19 -16.39
N ALA A 323 -2.37 -3.24 -15.67
CA ALA A 323 -2.16 -2.48 -14.44
C ALA A 323 -2.41 -0.97 -14.66
N ARG A 324 -2.83 -0.29 -13.62
CA ARG A 324 -3.05 1.17 -13.65
C ARG A 324 -2.40 1.79 -12.42
N ASP A 325 -1.97 3.04 -12.60
CA ASP A 325 -1.43 3.84 -11.50
C ASP A 325 -2.48 3.96 -10.37
N LEU A 326 -1.96 3.97 -9.14
CA LEU A 326 -2.78 4.05 -7.95
C LEU A 326 -3.01 5.50 -7.51
N PRO A 327 -4.22 5.87 -7.09
CA PRO A 327 -4.44 7.13 -6.41
C PRO A 327 -3.44 7.34 -5.28
N GLY A 328 -2.85 8.52 -5.24
CA GLY A 328 -1.82 8.88 -4.26
C GLY A 328 -0.44 8.25 -4.50
N ARG A 329 -0.23 7.47 -5.57
CA ARG A 329 1.03 6.76 -5.86
C ARG A 329 1.48 6.90 -7.31
N GLY A 330 1.47 8.12 -7.81
CA GLY A 330 1.90 8.45 -9.17
C GLY A 330 0.76 8.43 -10.19
N ALA A 331 -0.49 8.32 -9.75
CA ALA A 331 -1.65 8.37 -10.63
C ALA A 331 -1.71 9.69 -11.39
N ARG A 332 -1.98 9.59 -12.71
CA ARG A 332 -2.09 10.76 -13.57
C ARG A 332 -3.53 11.08 -13.87
N SER A 333 -3.87 12.36 -13.75
CA SER A 333 -5.17 12.88 -14.15
C SER A 333 -5.02 14.19 -14.92
N VAL A 334 -5.88 14.37 -15.91
CA VAL A 334 -6.00 15.65 -16.64
C VAL A 334 -7.14 16.41 -16.03
N ILE A 335 -6.85 17.57 -15.47
CA ILE A 335 -7.82 18.43 -14.79
C ILE A 335 -8.01 19.69 -15.60
N ARG A 336 -9.26 20.14 -15.73
CA ARG A 336 -9.63 21.41 -16.33
C ARG A 336 -10.09 22.37 -15.22
N LEU A 337 -9.49 23.52 -15.13
CA LEU A 337 -9.77 24.50 -14.09
C LEU A 337 -10.25 25.81 -14.71
N LYS A 338 -11.27 26.43 -14.13
CA LYS A 338 -11.64 27.80 -14.46
C LYS A 338 -10.72 28.79 -13.77
N LYS A 339 -10.04 29.64 -14.51
CA LYS A 339 -9.19 30.73 -13.99
C LYS A 339 -9.70 32.08 -14.58
N GLY A 340 -10.60 32.70 -13.82
CA GLY A 340 -11.32 33.88 -14.35
C GLY A 340 -12.19 33.56 -15.57
N PRO A 341 -12.05 34.28 -16.70
CA PRO A 341 -12.79 34.01 -17.93
C PRO A 341 -12.22 32.83 -18.73
N SER A 342 -11.02 32.35 -18.41
CA SER A 342 -10.31 31.32 -19.16
C SER A 342 -10.43 29.95 -18.48
N GLU A 343 -10.34 28.92 -19.29
CA GLU A 343 -10.16 27.52 -18.83
C GLU A 343 -8.72 27.14 -19.09
N ILE A 344 -8.06 26.51 -18.09
CA ILE A 344 -6.72 25.94 -18.21
C ILE A 344 -6.80 24.43 -18.04
N LYS A 345 -5.95 23.70 -18.76
CA LYS A 345 -5.80 22.24 -18.70
C LYS A 345 -4.45 21.89 -18.14
N ILE A 346 -4.42 21.17 -17.03
CA ILE A 346 -3.20 20.71 -16.36
C ILE A 346 -3.16 19.18 -16.28
N THR A 347 -1.97 18.63 -16.17
CA THR A 347 -1.77 17.21 -15.82
C THR A 347 -1.26 17.11 -14.39
N VAL A 348 -2.00 16.46 -13.51
CA VAL A 348 -1.62 16.22 -12.12
C VAL A 348 -1.06 14.81 -11.97
N ILE A 349 0.11 14.68 -11.36
CA ILE A 349 0.70 13.44 -10.87
C ILE A 349 0.44 13.40 -9.37
N ASP A 350 -0.53 12.58 -8.97
CA ASP A 350 -0.91 12.39 -7.57
C ASP A 350 0.01 11.35 -6.92
N ASP A 351 0.99 11.79 -6.16
CA ASP A 351 1.88 10.97 -5.33
C ASP A 351 1.76 11.34 -3.83
N SER A 352 0.54 11.73 -3.43
CA SER A 352 0.21 12.34 -2.14
C SER A 352 0.05 11.36 -0.98
N TYR A 353 0.17 10.04 -1.21
CA TYR A 353 -0.10 9.04 -0.17
C TYR A 353 0.98 9.00 0.91
N ASN A 354 2.24 9.09 0.55
CA ASN A 354 3.36 9.09 1.52
C ASN A 354 4.61 9.72 0.93
N ALA A 355 5.53 10.16 1.80
CA ALA A 355 6.80 10.74 1.42
C ALA A 355 7.93 10.31 2.36
N GLY A 356 9.11 10.14 1.77
CA GLY A 356 10.38 9.96 2.44
C GLY A 356 11.50 10.33 1.46
N PRO A 357 12.74 10.51 1.89
CA PRO A 357 13.83 11.05 1.08
C PRO A 357 13.99 10.34 -0.26
N ALA A 358 14.14 9.02 -0.26
CA ALA A 358 14.30 8.24 -1.48
C ALA A 358 13.09 8.34 -2.44
N SER A 359 11.88 8.36 -1.90
CA SER A 359 10.67 8.48 -2.72
C SER A 359 10.47 9.89 -3.28
N MET A 360 10.91 10.94 -2.57
CA MET A 360 10.93 12.31 -3.08
C MET A 360 11.89 12.44 -4.26
N VAL A 361 13.13 11.97 -4.11
CA VAL A 361 14.13 11.95 -5.19
C VAL A 361 13.61 11.21 -6.41
N SER A 362 13.01 10.03 -6.22
CA SER A 362 12.44 9.23 -7.32
C SER A 362 11.31 9.96 -8.04
N ALA A 363 10.41 10.62 -7.31
CA ALA A 363 9.29 11.36 -7.90
C ALA A 363 9.77 12.59 -8.69
N LEU A 364 10.73 13.34 -8.14
CA LEU A 364 11.35 14.52 -8.80
C LEU A 364 12.10 14.10 -10.07
N SER A 365 12.88 13.02 -10.02
CA SER A 365 13.58 12.48 -11.20
C SER A 365 12.59 12.00 -12.26
N SER A 366 11.48 11.42 -11.84
CA SER A 366 10.39 10.99 -12.71
C SER A 366 9.69 12.17 -13.38
N LEU A 367 9.48 13.28 -12.66
CA LEU A 367 8.93 14.53 -13.18
C LEU A 367 9.89 15.17 -14.19
N SER A 368 11.19 15.20 -13.86
CA SER A 368 12.25 15.76 -14.73
C SER A 368 12.32 15.04 -16.08
N SER A 369 12.29 13.72 -16.06
CA SER A 369 12.39 12.86 -17.26
C SER A 369 11.07 12.69 -18.01
N ASP A 370 10.00 13.37 -17.60
CA ASP A 370 8.71 13.26 -18.25
C ASP A 370 8.71 13.88 -19.66
N PRO A 371 8.24 13.16 -20.69
CA PRO A 371 8.22 13.65 -22.06
C PRO A 371 7.17 14.72 -22.33
N GLN A 372 6.21 14.94 -21.40
CA GLN A 372 5.20 15.98 -21.57
C GLN A 372 5.87 17.34 -21.64
N LYS A 373 5.54 18.08 -22.69
CA LYS A 373 5.93 19.49 -22.82
C LYS A 373 5.07 20.33 -21.88
N GLY A 374 5.64 21.38 -21.34
CA GLY A 374 4.97 22.28 -20.41
C GLY A 374 5.85 22.63 -19.22
N ARG A 375 5.36 23.56 -18.44
CA ARG A 375 6.01 23.98 -17.21
C ARG A 375 5.87 22.87 -16.15
N ARG A 376 6.91 22.64 -15.37
CA ARG A 376 6.92 21.66 -14.26
C ARG A 376 6.69 22.40 -12.95
N VAL A 377 5.65 21.99 -12.24
CA VAL A 377 5.27 22.54 -10.92
C VAL A 377 5.34 21.40 -9.90
N ALA A 378 5.98 21.63 -8.76
CA ALA A 378 6.00 20.66 -7.67
C ALA A 378 5.35 21.23 -6.42
N ILE A 379 4.46 20.46 -5.80
CA ILE A 379 3.82 20.74 -4.52
C ILE A 379 4.31 19.65 -3.56
N LEU A 380 5.22 20.03 -2.65
CA LEU A 380 5.92 19.10 -1.78
C LEU A 380 5.55 19.37 -0.32
N GLY A 381 5.03 18.35 0.36
CA GLY A 381 4.70 18.37 1.79
C GLY A 381 5.74 17.68 2.65
N ASP A 382 5.72 17.96 3.94
CA ASP A 382 6.67 17.40 4.91
C ASP A 382 6.78 15.88 4.80
N MET A 383 8.01 15.40 5.01
CA MET A 383 8.34 14.01 5.25
C MET A 383 8.32 13.77 6.76
N LEU A 384 7.31 13.05 7.24
CA LEU A 384 7.11 12.78 8.66
C LEU A 384 7.93 11.57 9.14
N GLU A 385 8.08 11.43 10.45
CA GLU A 385 8.74 10.29 11.14
C GLU A 385 10.23 10.12 10.79
N LEU A 386 10.91 11.20 10.46
CA LEU A 386 12.34 11.22 10.17
C LEU A 386 13.15 11.74 11.36
N ASP A 387 14.30 11.10 11.62
CA ASP A 387 15.36 11.72 12.39
C ASP A 387 16.00 12.84 11.56
N ARG A 388 16.61 13.84 12.19
CA ARG A 388 17.23 14.99 11.53
C ARG A 388 16.38 15.54 10.37
N ALA A 389 15.08 15.72 10.61
CA ALA A 389 14.10 16.07 9.58
C ALA A 389 14.51 17.33 8.81
N ALA A 390 15.01 18.37 9.50
CA ALA A 390 15.47 19.62 8.89
C ALA A 390 16.55 19.37 7.81
N ASP A 391 17.60 18.60 8.16
CA ASP A 391 18.71 18.29 7.24
C ASP A 391 18.22 17.53 6.01
N LYS A 392 17.33 16.54 6.21
CA LYS A 392 16.79 15.71 5.12
C LYS A 392 15.87 16.48 4.19
N HIS A 393 15.14 17.47 4.70
CA HIS A 393 14.35 18.37 3.87
C HIS A 393 15.26 19.33 3.08
N ALA A 394 16.25 19.93 3.74
CA ALA A 394 17.22 20.79 3.07
C ALA A 394 18.00 20.06 1.96
N ALA A 395 18.38 18.80 2.19
CA ALA A 395 19.10 17.98 1.19
C ALA A 395 18.34 17.73 -0.11
N LEU A 396 17.02 17.92 -0.15
CA LEU A 396 16.24 17.83 -1.39
C LEU A 396 16.54 18.98 -2.36
N ALA A 397 17.17 20.09 -1.92
CA ALA A 397 17.41 21.28 -2.74
C ALA A 397 18.15 20.93 -4.03
N GLU A 398 19.24 20.16 -3.96
CA GLU A 398 20.00 19.74 -5.13
C GLU A 398 19.14 18.99 -6.16
N THR A 399 18.29 18.05 -5.69
CA THR A 399 17.39 17.30 -6.57
C THR A 399 16.32 18.20 -7.20
N VAL A 400 15.77 19.13 -6.43
CA VAL A 400 14.75 20.08 -6.91
C VAL A 400 15.37 20.99 -7.97
N GLU A 401 16.55 21.57 -7.74
CA GLU A 401 17.26 22.44 -8.67
C GLU A 401 17.62 21.72 -9.97
N ALA A 402 18.03 20.44 -9.89
CA ALA A 402 18.36 19.61 -11.05
C ALA A 402 17.12 19.12 -11.83
N SER A 403 15.92 19.20 -11.24
CA SER A 403 14.71 18.59 -11.83
C SER A 403 14.02 19.43 -12.90
N GLY A 404 14.47 20.66 -13.16
CA GLY A 404 13.86 21.56 -14.14
C GLY A 404 12.46 22.07 -13.75
N ILE A 405 12.15 22.08 -12.45
CA ILE A 405 10.93 22.68 -11.89
C ILE A 405 11.05 24.18 -12.02
N SER A 406 9.98 24.82 -12.51
CA SER A 406 9.88 26.27 -12.62
C SER A 406 9.15 26.93 -11.44
N HIS A 407 8.33 26.14 -10.73
CA HIS A 407 7.61 26.62 -9.56
C HIS A 407 7.52 25.51 -8.51
N LEU A 408 8.02 25.80 -7.33
CA LEU A 408 7.96 24.95 -6.14
C LEU A 408 6.96 25.55 -5.16
N ILE A 409 6.02 24.77 -4.67
CA ILE A 409 5.15 25.13 -3.55
C ILE A 409 5.39 24.12 -2.43
N THR A 410 5.92 24.58 -1.33
CA THR A 410 6.20 23.76 -0.16
C THR A 410 5.07 23.86 0.86
N VAL A 411 4.80 22.75 1.55
CA VAL A 411 3.69 22.65 2.50
C VAL A 411 4.18 21.99 3.80
N GLY A 412 4.05 22.70 4.92
CA GLY A 412 4.46 22.21 6.24
C GLY A 412 5.73 22.86 6.79
N GLU A 413 5.94 22.69 8.07
CA GLU A 413 7.00 23.40 8.80
C GLU A 413 8.41 22.98 8.34
N MET A 414 8.62 21.67 8.17
CA MET A 414 9.95 21.14 7.81
C MET A 414 10.35 21.50 6.38
N MET A 415 9.40 21.67 5.48
CA MET A 415 9.65 22.11 4.11
C MET A 415 10.21 23.54 3.99
N GLN A 416 10.18 24.35 5.06
CA GLN A 416 10.86 25.65 5.09
C GLN A 416 12.39 25.50 4.98
N HIS A 417 12.94 24.39 5.49
CA HIS A 417 14.37 24.10 5.36
C HIS A 417 14.77 23.84 3.90
N LEU A 418 13.89 23.19 3.11
CA LEU A 418 14.09 23.08 1.66
C LEU A 418 14.08 24.45 0.99
N ASN A 419 13.07 25.31 1.26
CA ASN A 419 13.01 26.65 0.68
C ASN A 419 14.25 27.48 0.99
N SER A 420 14.76 27.39 2.21
CA SER A 420 15.95 28.13 2.64
C SER A 420 17.23 27.61 1.99
N ALA A 421 17.25 26.35 1.54
CA ALA A 421 18.40 25.72 0.90
C ALA A 421 18.43 25.91 -0.62
N ILE A 422 17.31 26.31 -1.25
CA ILE A 422 17.26 26.61 -2.69
C ILE A 422 18.11 27.84 -2.98
N SER A 423 19.02 27.69 -3.95
CA SER A 423 19.97 28.75 -4.37
C SER A 423 19.70 29.30 -5.77
N VAL A 424 18.87 28.64 -6.57
CA VAL A 424 18.59 29.00 -7.97
C VAL A 424 17.56 30.14 -8.05
N PRO A 425 17.96 31.40 -8.45
CA PRO A 425 17.04 32.53 -8.44
C PRO A 425 15.88 32.46 -9.43
N SER A 426 16.00 31.62 -10.46
CA SER A 426 14.95 31.45 -11.47
C SER A 426 13.83 30.49 -11.02
N LEU A 427 14.04 29.73 -9.94
CA LEU A 427 13.01 28.87 -9.36
C LEU A 427 12.09 29.69 -8.45
N ARG A 428 10.85 29.84 -8.87
CA ARG A 428 9.84 30.47 -8.01
C ARG A 428 9.47 29.53 -6.86
N CYS A 429 9.52 30.05 -5.64
CA CYS A 429 9.18 29.29 -4.43
C CYS A 429 8.08 30.02 -3.67
N ASP A 430 7.00 29.30 -3.36
CA ASP A 430 5.95 29.71 -2.44
C ASP A 430 5.85 28.70 -1.29
N HIS A 431 5.29 29.10 -0.14
CA HIS A 431 5.16 28.26 1.03
C HIS A 431 3.78 28.39 1.67
N ALA A 432 3.26 27.25 2.15
CA ALA A 432 2.02 27.16 2.91
C ALA A 432 2.18 26.30 4.18
N ALA A 433 1.52 26.65 5.26
CA ALA A 433 1.59 25.93 6.51
C ALA A 433 0.92 24.53 6.44
N ASN A 434 -0.09 24.35 5.61
CA ASN A 434 -0.87 23.10 5.47
C ASN A 434 -1.59 23.03 4.11
N ALA A 435 -2.17 21.87 3.80
CA ALA A 435 -2.87 21.63 2.53
C ALA A 435 -4.01 22.63 2.26
N LYS A 436 -4.74 23.06 3.29
CA LYS A 436 -5.85 24.02 3.15
C LYS A 436 -5.34 25.40 2.72
N SER A 437 -4.28 25.89 3.34
CA SER A 437 -3.66 27.18 2.98
C SER A 437 -2.87 27.12 1.67
N ALA A 438 -2.43 25.93 1.25
CA ALA A 438 -1.77 25.72 -0.03
C ALA A 438 -2.74 25.86 -1.22
N PHE A 439 -4.01 25.48 -1.07
CA PHE A 439 -4.97 25.44 -2.20
C PHE A 439 -5.09 26.74 -2.98
N PRO A 440 -5.33 27.93 -2.37
CA PRO A 440 -5.39 29.19 -3.10
C PRO A 440 -4.07 29.58 -3.77
N LEU A 441 -2.92 29.27 -3.16
CA LEU A 441 -1.59 29.50 -3.75
C LEU A 441 -1.41 28.64 -5.00
N VAL A 442 -1.76 27.36 -4.92
CA VAL A 442 -1.69 26.42 -6.05
C VAL A 442 -2.58 26.91 -7.19
N LEU A 443 -3.85 27.25 -6.93
CA LEU A 443 -4.75 27.76 -7.96
C LEU A 443 -4.20 29.02 -8.66
N SER A 444 -3.60 29.96 -7.90
CA SER A 444 -3.03 31.18 -8.47
C SER A 444 -1.79 30.90 -9.32
N ALA A 445 -1.02 29.88 -8.96
CA ALA A 445 0.25 29.52 -9.57
C ALA A 445 0.11 28.75 -10.90
N LEU A 446 -0.95 27.95 -11.04
CA LEU A 446 -1.14 27.05 -12.18
C LEU A 446 -1.43 27.80 -13.49
N GLU A 447 -0.88 27.27 -14.58
CA GLU A 447 -1.07 27.78 -15.95
C GLU A 447 -1.47 26.64 -16.90
N ASP A 448 -1.94 27.01 -18.10
CA ASP A 448 -2.33 26.03 -19.11
C ASP A 448 -1.13 25.18 -19.55
N GLY A 449 -1.33 23.88 -19.63
CA GLY A 449 -0.29 22.90 -20.02
C GLY A 449 0.63 22.45 -18.89
N ASP A 450 0.47 22.93 -17.65
CA ASP A 450 1.32 22.53 -16.53
C ASP A 450 1.31 21.01 -16.27
N LEU A 451 2.49 20.48 -15.93
CA LEU A 451 2.69 19.16 -15.34
C LEU A 451 2.98 19.35 -13.84
N VAL A 452 2.07 18.88 -13.01
CA VAL A 452 2.03 19.16 -11.57
C VAL A 452 2.26 17.89 -10.77
N LEU A 453 3.33 17.83 -9.98
CA LEU A 453 3.58 16.77 -9.00
C LEU A 453 3.05 17.20 -7.63
N ILE A 454 2.24 16.35 -6.97
CA ILE A 454 1.77 16.57 -5.60
C ILE A 454 2.25 15.40 -4.75
N LYS A 455 3.15 15.67 -3.75
CA LYS A 455 3.74 14.64 -2.91
C LYS A 455 4.00 15.13 -1.49
N GLY A 456 3.64 14.30 -0.49
CA GLY A 456 3.88 14.55 0.93
C GLY A 456 3.50 13.32 1.77
N SER A 457 3.89 13.32 3.04
CA SER A 457 3.44 12.29 3.97
C SER A 457 1.93 12.32 4.16
N ASN A 458 1.32 11.18 4.46
CA ASN A 458 -0.14 11.05 4.58
C ASN A 458 -0.75 12.05 5.58
N GLY A 459 -0.06 12.30 6.70
CA GLY A 459 -0.49 13.28 7.70
C GLY A 459 -0.58 14.72 7.19
N MET A 460 0.08 15.05 6.07
CA MET A 460 -0.02 16.37 5.42
C MET A 460 -1.32 16.56 4.64
N ARG A 461 -2.09 15.49 4.42
CA ARG A 461 -3.41 15.49 3.74
C ARG A 461 -3.40 16.13 2.35
N LEU A 462 -2.29 16.01 1.60
CA LEU A 462 -2.21 16.56 0.26
C LEU A 462 -3.17 15.86 -0.73
N SER A 463 -3.69 14.69 -0.40
CA SER A 463 -4.79 14.06 -1.14
C SER A 463 -6.08 14.92 -1.16
N GLU A 464 -6.34 15.72 -0.11
CA GLU A 464 -7.44 16.68 -0.11
C GLU A 464 -7.22 17.78 -1.15
N LEU A 465 -5.97 18.23 -1.33
CA LEU A 465 -5.62 19.19 -2.38
C LEU A 465 -5.88 18.61 -3.77
N VAL A 466 -5.49 17.37 -4.02
CA VAL A 466 -5.78 16.65 -5.28
C VAL A 466 -7.28 16.55 -5.52
N HIS A 467 -8.04 16.18 -4.48
CA HIS A 467 -9.50 16.07 -4.54
C HIS A 467 -10.14 17.43 -4.87
N ASN A 468 -9.72 18.49 -4.17
CA ASN A 468 -10.25 19.84 -4.38
C ASN A 468 -9.94 20.38 -5.78
N LEU A 469 -8.76 20.12 -6.33
CA LEU A 469 -8.42 20.46 -7.72
C LEU A 469 -9.33 19.69 -8.70
N SER A 470 -9.59 18.42 -8.45
CA SER A 470 -10.45 17.59 -9.30
C SER A 470 -11.93 18.00 -9.20
N SER A 471 -12.39 18.47 -8.03
CA SER A 471 -13.77 18.88 -7.78
C SER A 471 -14.07 20.31 -8.24
N ALA A 472 -13.05 21.12 -8.51
CA ALA A 472 -13.19 22.47 -9.06
C ALA A 472 -13.63 22.48 -10.54
N ILE A 473 -13.94 21.32 -11.11
CA ILE A 473 -14.54 21.16 -12.44
C ILE A 473 -15.99 21.65 -12.38
N PRO A 474 -16.45 22.59 -13.23
CA PRO A 474 -17.86 22.82 -13.40
C PRO A 474 -18.46 21.55 -14.01
N HIS A 475 -19.38 20.90 -13.30
CA HIS A 475 -20.23 19.88 -13.91
C HIS A 475 -20.93 20.50 -15.12
N THR A 476 -20.46 20.24 -16.33
CA THR A 476 -21.30 20.37 -17.51
C THR A 476 -22.34 19.27 -17.40
N ASN A 477 -23.55 19.63 -16.98
CA ASN A 477 -24.74 18.84 -17.21
C ASN A 477 -24.86 18.61 -18.72
N GLY A 478 -24.65 17.41 -19.16
CA GLY A 478 -24.87 17.04 -20.55
C GLY A 478 -24.12 15.80 -20.96
N ASP A 479 -24.57 14.62 -20.50
CA ASP A 479 -24.69 13.40 -21.31
C ASP A 479 -25.51 12.36 -20.53
N SER A 480 -26.79 12.69 -20.37
CA SER A 480 -27.85 11.70 -20.24
C SER A 480 -28.32 11.40 -21.66
N HIS A 481 -27.86 10.29 -22.26
CA HIS A 481 -28.61 9.48 -23.23
C HIS A 481 -27.85 8.18 -23.45
N ALA A 482 -28.45 7.14 -22.91
CA ALA A 482 -29.25 6.13 -23.61
C ALA A 482 -28.44 5.01 -24.28
N ALA A 483 -28.79 3.89 -23.84
CA ALA A 483 -28.94 2.51 -24.31
C ALA A 483 -28.03 1.50 -23.61
#